data_f1dc3554c592cc85a17774197db1548c
#
_entry.id   f1dc3554c592cc85a17774197db1548c
#
_cell.length_a   1.000
_cell.length_b   1.000
_cell.length_c   1.000
_cell.angle_alpha   90.00
_cell.angle_beta   90.00
_cell.angle_gamma   90.00
#
_symmetry.space_group_name_H-M   'P 1'
#
loop_
_entity.id
_entity.type
_entity.pdbx_description
1 polymer ?
#
loop_
_entity_poly.entity_id
_entity_poly.type
_entity_poly.pdbx_seq_one_letter_code
_entity_poly.pdbx_strand_id
1 'polypeptide(L)'
;MPLYRNPDFRRLPGSLACAFDKSLPSSFFALPAWYDLMARHGVAPATEIRVYTDDRPASATALLTQTTIGDDGRNLASLTNAHSLEHGILRAPGADLETGLAAILSEILAERPQWDCLSLSELDPREPSYPSLIGALRRAGLLVESVFSSGTWYEETSGLSFPDYVAARPSELRNTWQRKRRKLERGNRLTTYFIDDDKDLDQAVADYETVYSASWKPPELFADFVPALIRLAGKLRALRLGIYHLDGIPAAAQFWILWKGRAVICKLAHDKRFDELSLGTLLTMEMFERVLTGDRPHEISLGRGDDPYKKLWLPKRRERWGITAANPRTWRGLRLGLKRQAAMIYQRLRRERLAAVG
;
A
#
# COMPACT_ATOMS: atom_id res chain seq x y z
N MET A 1 -1.18 9.63 28.56
CA MET A 1 -0.68 8.68 27.53
C MET A 1 -0.04 9.50 26.43
N PRO A 2 1.07 9.06 25.83
CA PRO A 2 1.74 9.92 24.87
C PRO A 2 1.04 9.93 23.52
N LEU A 3 0.76 11.13 23.08
CA LEU A 3 0.50 11.50 21.70
C LEU A 3 1.80 12.12 21.16
N TYR A 4 2.37 11.51 20.15
CA TYR A 4 3.50 12.09 19.43
C TYR A 4 2.98 12.82 18.18
N ARG A 5 3.37 14.08 18.02
CA ARG A 5 3.04 14.92 16.87
C ARG A 5 4.27 15.09 16.00
N ASN A 6 4.15 14.82 14.71
CA ASN A 6 5.24 14.87 13.73
C ASN A 6 6.54 14.21 14.24
N PRO A 7 6.48 12.93 14.69
CA PRO A 7 7.65 12.27 15.27
C PRO A 7 8.75 12.09 14.23
N ASP A 8 10.00 12.15 14.67
CA ASP A 8 11.12 11.67 13.85
C ASP A 8 11.18 10.14 13.92
N PHE A 9 10.71 9.48 12.88
CA PHE A 9 10.68 8.01 12.80
C PHE A 9 12.07 7.36 12.77
N ARG A 10 13.13 8.13 12.63
CA ARG A 10 14.51 7.65 12.75
C ARG A 10 14.99 7.63 14.21
N ARG A 11 14.31 8.33 15.10
CA ARG A 11 14.64 8.50 16.52
C ARG A 11 13.40 8.34 17.38
N LEU A 12 12.77 7.17 17.29
CA LEU A 12 11.53 6.91 18.02
C LEU A 12 11.78 6.87 19.52
N PRO A 13 10.89 7.44 20.35
CA PRO A 13 10.92 7.28 21.79
C PRO A 13 10.82 5.80 22.19
N GLY A 14 11.44 5.42 23.32
CA GLY A 14 11.64 4.03 23.71
C GLY A 14 10.40 3.13 23.69
N SER A 15 9.24 3.62 24.18
CA SER A 15 7.97 2.86 24.14
C SER A 15 7.45 2.64 22.71
N LEU A 16 7.55 3.65 21.87
CA LEU A 16 7.16 3.55 20.48
C LEU A 16 8.13 2.69 19.66
N ALA A 17 9.45 2.79 19.95
CA ALA A 17 10.47 1.93 19.33
C ALA A 17 10.15 0.44 19.59
N CYS A 18 9.65 0.08 20.77
CA CYS A 18 9.24 -1.30 21.06
C CYS A 18 8.08 -1.83 20.20
N ALA A 19 7.16 -0.97 19.78
CA ALA A 19 6.08 -1.37 18.86
C ALA A 19 6.61 -1.67 17.45
N PHE A 20 7.75 -1.09 17.08
CA PHE A 20 8.41 -1.30 15.78
C PHE A 20 9.54 -2.34 15.81
N ASP A 21 10.22 -2.54 16.94
CA ASP A 21 11.58 -3.11 16.97
C ASP A 21 11.67 -4.63 17.21
N LYS A 22 10.74 -5.27 17.89
CA LYS A 22 10.92 -6.67 18.34
C LYS A 22 10.43 -7.74 17.38
N SER A 23 9.70 -7.38 16.37
CA SER A 23 9.48 -8.21 15.19
C SER A 23 9.64 -7.31 13.99
N LEU A 24 10.76 -7.39 13.28
CA LEU A 24 10.85 -6.75 11.97
C LEU A 24 9.51 -6.99 11.27
N PRO A 25 8.73 -5.93 10.99
CA PRO A 25 7.38 -6.12 10.48
C PRO A 25 7.39 -7.07 9.30
N SER A 26 6.41 -7.97 9.22
CA SER A 26 6.24 -8.87 8.06
C SER A 26 6.04 -8.09 6.77
N SER A 27 5.68 -6.81 6.90
CA SER A 27 5.44 -5.88 5.80
C SER A 27 6.46 -4.75 5.74
N PHE A 28 6.94 -4.46 4.54
CA PHE A 28 7.74 -3.27 4.25
C PHE A 28 7.00 -1.97 4.62
N PHE A 29 5.67 -1.95 4.42
CA PHE A 29 4.81 -0.78 4.67
C PHE A 29 4.51 -0.54 6.16
N ALA A 30 5.03 -1.37 7.04
CA ALA A 30 4.97 -1.19 8.49
C ALA A 30 6.32 -0.81 9.12
N LEU A 31 7.37 -0.62 8.31
CA LEU A 31 8.70 -0.23 8.79
C LEU A 31 8.73 1.23 9.27
N PRO A 32 9.52 1.58 10.30
CA PRO A 32 9.78 2.98 10.65
C PRO A 32 10.27 3.81 9.46
N ALA A 33 11.15 3.22 8.63
CA ALA A 33 11.67 3.88 7.43
C ALA A 33 10.59 4.19 6.38
N TRP A 34 9.54 3.35 6.27
CA TRP A 34 8.37 3.64 5.45
C TRP A 34 7.62 4.88 5.99
N TYR A 35 7.39 4.95 7.30
CA TYR A 35 6.70 6.09 7.89
C TYR A 35 7.53 7.37 7.87
N ASP A 36 8.87 7.28 7.95
CA ASP A 36 9.77 8.41 7.71
C ASP A 36 9.64 8.94 6.27
N LEU A 37 9.59 8.03 5.29
CA LEU A 37 9.34 8.36 3.89
C LEU A 37 7.96 9.05 3.71
N MET A 38 6.92 8.47 4.31
CA MET A 38 5.56 9.05 4.29
C MET A 38 5.55 10.47 4.87
N ALA A 39 6.21 10.67 6.01
CA ALA A 39 6.25 11.97 6.68
C ALA A 39 6.92 13.06 5.84
N ARG A 40 7.94 12.71 5.07
CA ARG A 40 8.72 13.68 4.27
C ARG A 40 8.17 13.92 2.88
N HIS A 41 7.64 12.89 2.26
CA HIS A 41 7.34 12.91 0.83
C HIS A 41 5.94 12.41 0.49
N GLY A 42 5.18 11.86 1.44
CA GLY A 42 3.95 11.14 1.17
C GLY A 42 2.67 11.76 1.69
N VAL A 43 2.75 12.92 2.32
CA VAL A 43 1.62 13.68 2.86
C VAL A 43 1.61 15.10 2.34
N ALA A 44 0.43 15.75 2.33
CA ALA A 44 0.30 17.14 1.89
C ALA A 44 1.05 18.09 2.84
N PRO A 45 1.58 19.22 2.36
CA PRO A 45 2.14 20.26 3.20
C PRO A 45 1.17 20.63 4.32
N ALA A 46 1.70 20.94 5.51
CA ALA A 46 0.93 21.26 6.71
C ALA A 46 0.07 20.13 7.30
N THR A 47 0.14 18.91 6.77
CA THR A 47 -0.47 17.74 7.40
C THR A 47 0.27 17.39 8.69
N GLU A 48 -0.43 17.34 9.83
CA GLU A 48 0.15 16.88 11.08
C GLU A 48 0.04 15.37 11.17
N ILE A 49 1.17 14.70 11.39
CA ILE A 49 1.21 13.26 11.66
C ILE A 49 1.07 13.05 13.16
N ARG A 50 0.22 12.10 13.52
CA ARG A 50 -0.08 11.77 14.92
C ARG A 50 0.12 10.29 15.17
N VAL A 51 0.86 9.97 16.22
CA VAL A 51 1.05 8.61 16.70
C VAL A 51 0.49 8.52 18.11
N TYR A 52 -0.59 7.79 18.24
CA TYR A 52 -1.20 7.47 19.52
C TYR A 52 -0.66 6.14 20.02
N THR A 53 -0.23 6.07 21.27
CA THR A 53 0.29 4.84 21.86
C THR A 53 -0.15 4.69 23.30
N ASP A 54 -0.25 3.47 23.77
CA ASP A 54 -0.56 3.16 25.17
C ASP A 54 0.64 3.25 26.11
N ASP A 55 1.83 3.57 25.59
CA ASP A 55 3.09 3.86 26.29
C ASP A 55 3.55 2.81 27.31
N ARG A 56 3.15 1.58 27.15
CA ARG A 56 3.65 0.47 27.99
C ARG A 56 4.93 -0.10 27.39
N PRO A 57 6.10 0.01 28.05
CA PRO A 57 7.40 -0.27 27.43
C PRO A 57 7.56 -1.67 26.84
N ALA A 58 6.88 -2.67 27.41
CA ALA A 58 7.00 -4.06 26.96
C ALA A 58 5.82 -4.53 26.08
N SER A 59 4.75 -3.76 25.99
CA SER A 59 3.48 -4.15 25.36
C SER A 59 2.81 -3.02 24.60
N ALA A 60 3.60 -2.09 24.04
CA ALA A 60 3.09 -0.92 23.35
C ALA A 60 2.19 -1.30 22.16
N THR A 61 1.06 -0.63 22.09
CA THR A 61 0.16 -0.62 20.92
C THR A 61 0.18 0.79 20.35
N ALA A 62 0.27 0.93 19.03
CA ALA A 62 0.31 2.23 18.38
C ALA A 62 -0.60 2.31 17.15
N LEU A 63 -1.25 3.46 17.00
CA LEU A 63 -2.03 3.83 15.81
C LEU A 63 -1.42 5.09 15.19
N LEU A 64 -1.05 4.98 13.91
CA LEU A 64 -0.46 6.06 13.14
C LEU A 64 -1.53 6.71 12.27
N THR A 65 -1.64 8.03 12.39
CA THR A 65 -2.65 8.81 11.67
C THR A 65 -2.06 10.08 11.09
N GLN A 66 -2.80 10.67 10.18
CA GLN A 66 -2.59 12.01 9.63
C GLN A 66 -3.84 12.85 9.80
N THR A 67 -3.67 14.15 9.96
CA THR A 67 -4.80 15.07 10.12
C THR A 67 -5.30 15.55 8.77
N THR A 68 -6.62 15.67 8.66
CA THR A 68 -7.28 16.38 7.57
C THR A 68 -8.25 17.38 8.17
N ILE A 69 -7.99 18.67 7.97
CA ILE A 69 -8.79 19.79 8.49
C ILE A 69 -9.25 20.62 7.32
N GLY A 70 -10.55 20.79 7.17
CA GLY A 70 -11.15 21.55 6.07
C GLY A 70 -12.65 21.72 6.26
N ASP A 71 -13.34 22.04 5.18
CA ASP A 71 -14.79 22.25 5.17
C ASP A 71 -15.58 21.02 5.64
N ASP A 72 -15.06 19.83 5.35
CA ASP A 72 -15.65 18.55 5.77
C ASP A 72 -15.41 18.20 7.25
N GLY A 73 -14.70 19.07 7.99
CA GLY A 73 -14.46 18.90 9.42
C GLY A 73 -13.01 18.60 9.78
N ARG A 74 -12.83 18.19 11.04
CA ARG A 74 -11.56 17.75 11.62
C ARG A 74 -11.52 16.23 11.64
N ASN A 75 -10.70 15.63 10.80
CA ASN A 75 -10.65 14.18 10.65
C ASN A 75 -9.25 13.65 10.94
N LEU A 76 -9.19 12.47 11.55
CA LEU A 76 -8.01 11.64 11.64
C LEU A 76 -8.11 10.54 10.58
N ALA A 77 -7.16 10.46 9.68
CA ALA A 77 -7.06 9.39 8.69
C ALA A 77 -5.86 8.49 8.98
N SER A 78 -5.86 7.26 8.47
CA SER A 78 -4.63 6.43 8.44
C SER A 78 -3.47 7.22 7.87
N LEU A 79 -2.26 7.01 8.36
CA LEU A 79 -1.05 7.51 7.70
C LEU A 79 -0.77 6.66 6.46
N THR A 80 -1.56 6.90 5.41
CA THR A 80 -1.53 6.19 4.12
C THR A 80 -1.65 7.16 2.96
N ASN A 81 -1.15 6.74 1.80
CA ASN A 81 -1.36 7.40 0.52
C ASN A 81 -1.66 6.37 -0.59
N ALA A 82 -1.66 6.78 -1.86
CA ALA A 82 -1.94 5.90 -3.00
C ALA A 82 -0.94 4.73 -3.15
N HIS A 83 0.24 4.81 -2.53
CA HIS A 83 1.28 3.78 -2.57
C HIS A 83 1.24 2.84 -1.38
N SER A 84 0.43 3.12 -0.37
CA SER A 84 0.27 2.26 0.81
C SER A 84 -0.57 1.04 0.46
N LEU A 85 -0.04 -0.15 0.66
CA LEU A 85 -0.72 -1.42 0.37
C LEU A 85 -1.43 -1.99 1.58
N GLU A 86 -0.97 -1.62 2.75
CA GLU A 86 -1.53 -2.06 4.02
C GLU A 86 -1.23 -1.04 5.10
N HIS A 87 -2.11 -1.01 6.06
CA HIS A 87 -2.02 -0.25 7.29
C HIS A 87 -2.59 -1.10 8.42
N GLY A 88 -2.24 -0.79 9.66
CA GLY A 88 -2.76 -1.55 10.80
C GLY A 88 -2.36 -0.94 12.13
N ILE A 89 -2.80 -1.62 13.18
CA ILE A 89 -2.35 -1.32 14.52
C ILE A 89 -0.98 -1.97 14.72
N LEU A 90 0.02 -1.15 15.01
CA LEU A 90 1.32 -1.65 15.41
C LEU A 90 1.27 -2.09 16.87
N ARG A 91 1.89 -3.21 17.18
CA ARG A 91 1.93 -3.72 18.54
C ARG A 91 3.19 -4.53 18.82
N ALA A 92 3.71 -4.38 20.03
CA ALA A 92 4.76 -5.23 20.53
C ALA A 92 4.26 -6.68 20.71
N PRO A 93 5.13 -7.71 20.59
CA PRO A 93 4.78 -9.08 20.91
C PRO A 93 4.19 -9.20 22.32
N GLY A 94 3.06 -9.90 22.45
CA GLY A 94 2.38 -10.06 23.73
C GLY A 94 1.55 -8.86 24.22
N ALA A 95 1.48 -7.78 23.44
CA ALA A 95 0.62 -6.63 23.80
C ALA A 95 -0.85 -7.04 23.84
N ASP A 96 -1.55 -6.63 24.90
CA ASP A 96 -3.01 -6.74 24.99
C ASP A 96 -3.67 -5.67 24.11
N LEU A 97 -4.15 -6.12 22.96
CA LEU A 97 -4.74 -5.26 21.93
C LEU A 97 -5.95 -4.51 22.42
N GLU A 98 -6.85 -5.16 23.19
CA GLU A 98 -8.10 -4.54 23.67
C GLU A 98 -7.81 -3.39 24.64
N THR A 99 -6.92 -3.62 25.59
CA THR A 99 -6.48 -2.57 26.51
C THR A 99 -5.75 -1.43 25.78
N GLY A 100 -4.88 -1.77 24.83
CA GLY A 100 -4.17 -0.77 24.04
C GLY A 100 -5.11 0.10 23.20
N LEU A 101 -6.06 -0.52 22.51
CA LEU A 101 -7.08 0.21 21.73
C LEU A 101 -7.97 1.09 22.60
N ALA A 102 -8.42 0.59 23.75
CA ALA A 102 -9.24 1.39 24.67
C ALA A 102 -8.49 2.65 25.13
N ALA A 103 -7.23 2.50 25.43
CA ALA A 103 -6.37 3.60 25.85
C ALA A 103 -6.15 4.62 24.72
N ILE A 104 -5.80 4.19 23.51
CA ILE A 104 -5.63 5.04 22.32
C ILE A 104 -6.94 5.82 22.04
N LEU A 105 -8.08 5.15 22.04
CA LEU A 105 -9.36 5.79 21.76
C LEU A 105 -9.77 6.80 22.84
N SER A 106 -9.46 6.51 24.12
CA SER A 106 -9.66 7.47 25.20
C SER A 106 -8.90 8.76 24.97
N GLU A 107 -7.64 8.67 24.52
CA GLU A 107 -6.80 9.84 24.18
C GLU A 107 -7.38 10.63 23.01
N ILE A 108 -7.72 9.96 21.90
CA ILE A 108 -8.33 10.58 20.72
C ILE A 108 -9.60 11.33 21.08
N LEU A 109 -10.48 10.75 21.92
CA LEU A 109 -11.74 11.35 22.29
C LEU A 109 -11.61 12.47 23.36
N ALA A 110 -10.50 12.49 24.10
CA ALA A 110 -10.18 13.53 25.06
C ALA A 110 -9.68 14.82 24.40
N GLU A 111 -9.17 14.74 23.17
CA GLU A 111 -8.62 15.91 22.48
C GLU A 111 -9.65 17.03 22.28
N ARG A 112 -9.15 18.27 22.36
CA ARG A 112 -9.95 19.49 22.09
C ARG A 112 -9.22 20.39 21.08
N PRO A 113 -9.94 20.94 20.09
CA PRO A 113 -11.33 20.61 19.71
C PRO A 113 -11.45 19.15 19.26
N GLN A 114 -12.63 18.55 19.46
CA GLN A 114 -12.86 17.14 19.13
C GLN A 114 -12.70 16.83 17.62
N TRP A 115 -12.32 15.59 17.33
CA TRP A 115 -12.34 15.05 15.97
C TRP A 115 -13.76 14.68 15.57
N ASP A 116 -14.14 15.01 14.32
CA ASP A 116 -15.45 14.69 13.78
C ASP A 116 -15.50 13.25 13.29
N CYS A 117 -14.37 12.73 12.79
CA CYS A 117 -14.29 11.38 12.24
C CYS A 117 -12.88 10.79 12.38
N LEU A 118 -12.81 9.48 12.60
CA LEU A 118 -11.63 8.66 12.40
C LEU A 118 -11.87 7.81 11.14
N SER A 119 -11.02 7.94 10.12
CA SER A 119 -11.11 7.24 8.84
C SER A 119 -9.86 6.40 8.60
N LEU A 120 -9.95 5.11 8.84
CA LEU A 120 -8.85 4.17 8.64
C LEU A 120 -9.04 3.43 7.31
N SER A 121 -7.95 3.18 6.59
CA SER A 121 -7.96 2.50 5.29
C SER A 121 -6.86 1.45 5.18
N GLU A 122 -6.90 0.63 4.16
CA GLU A 122 -5.91 -0.43 3.84
C GLU A 122 -5.71 -1.46 4.97
N LEU A 123 -6.76 -1.74 5.74
CA LEU A 123 -6.76 -2.75 6.80
C LEU A 123 -7.03 -4.14 6.21
N ASP A 124 -6.38 -5.17 6.75
CA ASP A 124 -6.70 -6.56 6.42
C ASP A 124 -7.87 -7.06 7.30
N PRO A 125 -9.04 -7.38 6.73
CA PRO A 125 -10.17 -7.84 7.51
C PRO A 125 -9.96 -9.22 8.16
N ARG A 126 -8.92 -9.96 7.75
CA ARG A 126 -8.56 -11.28 8.31
C ARG A 126 -7.68 -11.15 9.55
N GLU A 127 -7.06 -9.99 9.76
CA GLU A 127 -6.25 -9.73 10.94
C GLU A 127 -7.14 -9.58 12.18
N PRO A 128 -6.78 -10.22 13.32
CA PRO A 128 -7.56 -10.10 14.57
C PRO A 128 -7.76 -8.66 15.05
N SER A 129 -6.85 -7.76 14.68
CA SER A 129 -6.95 -6.34 15.01
C SER A 129 -8.13 -5.63 14.34
N TYR A 130 -8.62 -6.12 13.20
CA TYR A 130 -9.74 -5.49 12.49
C TYR A 130 -11.07 -5.56 13.25
N PRO A 131 -11.57 -6.75 13.66
CA PRO A 131 -12.79 -6.83 14.46
C PRO A 131 -12.63 -6.20 15.86
N SER A 132 -11.45 -6.32 16.49
CA SER A 132 -11.18 -5.69 17.79
C SER A 132 -11.27 -4.16 17.69
N LEU A 133 -10.73 -3.58 16.63
CA LEU A 133 -10.80 -2.14 16.38
C LEU A 133 -12.25 -1.67 16.18
N ILE A 134 -13.06 -2.38 15.40
CA ILE A 134 -14.48 -2.08 15.22
C ILE A 134 -15.21 -2.14 16.58
N GLY A 135 -14.96 -3.20 17.35
CA GLY A 135 -15.54 -3.36 18.70
C GLY A 135 -15.17 -2.22 19.64
N ALA A 136 -13.88 -1.86 19.68
CA ALA A 136 -13.39 -0.77 20.53
C ALA A 136 -14.00 0.59 20.14
N LEU A 137 -14.07 0.91 18.85
CA LEU A 137 -14.68 2.14 18.34
C LEU A 137 -16.17 2.24 18.69
N ARG A 138 -16.92 1.13 18.60
CA ARG A 138 -18.33 1.07 18.99
C ARG A 138 -18.51 1.24 20.49
N ARG A 139 -17.70 0.55 21.31
CA ARG A 139 -17.72 0.73 22.78
C ARG A 139 -17.38 2.17 23.18
N ALA A 140 -16.54 2.85 22.43
CA ALA A 140 -16.23 4.27 22.62
C ALA A 140 -17.39 5.22 22.21
N GLY A 141 -18.51 4.69 21.70
CA GLY A 141 -19.71 5.44 21.33
C GLY A 141 -19.63 6.12 19.96
N LEU A 142 -18.76 5.66 19.07
CA LEU A 142 -18.66 6.16 17.69
C LEU A 142 -19.64 5.42 16.76
N LEU A 143 -20.09 6.09 15.71
CA LEU A 143 -20.90 5.50 14.64
C LEU A 143 -19.96 4.89 13.60
N VAL A 144 -19.89 3.54 13.57
CA VAL A 144 -18.85 2.79 12.85
C VAL A 144 -19.42 2.11 11.62
N GLU A 145 -18.77 2.34 10.48
CA GLU A 145 -19.03 1.69 9.20
C GLU A 145 -17.73 1.07 8.65
N SER A 146 -17.83 -0.17 8.15
CA SER A 146 -16.78 -0.80 7.35
C SER A 146 -16.99 -0.46 5.88
N VAL A 147 -15.94 -0.01 5.19
CA VAL A 147 -15.99 0.40 3.78
C VAL A 147 -14.91 -0.35 2.99
N PHE A 148 -15.24 -0.74 1.76
CA PHE A 148 -14.22 -1.29 0.86
C PHE A 148 -13.15 -0.22 0.56
N SER A 149 -11.88 -0.57 0.68
CA SER A 149 -10.75 0.33 0.44
C SER A 149 -10.09 0.04 -0.91
N SER A 150 -9.60 -1.18 -1.08
CA SER A 150 -8.92 -1.57 -2.33
C SER A 150 -8.91 -3.08 -2.53
N GLY A 151 -8.65 -3.50 -3.79
CA GLY A 151 -8.31 -4.89 -4.12
C GLY A 151 -6.83 -5.05 -4.40
N THR A 152 -6.30 -6.25 -4.19
CA THR A 152 -4.93 -6.64 -4.54
C THR A 152 -4.93 -8.03 -5.15
N TRP A 153 -4.39 -8.15 -6.36
CA TRP A 153 -4.19 -9.44 -7.00
C TRP A 153 -2.86 -10.05 -6.55
N TYR A 154 -2.84 -11.35 -6.27
CA TYR A 154 -1.65 -12.04 -5.76
C TYR A 154 -1.62 -13.52 -6.13
N GLU A 155 -0.47 -14.14 -5.97
CA GLU A 155 -0.25 -15.57 -6.09
C GLU A 155 0.74 -16.05 -5.02
N GLU A 156 0.47 -17.21 -4.46
CA GLU A 156 1.43 -17.94 -3.61
C GLU A 156 2.42 -18.65 -4.52
N THR A 157 3.70 -18.36 -4.32
CA THR A 157 4.75 -18.75 -5.26
C THR A 157 5.80 -19.70 -4.65
N SER A 158 5.54 -20.23 -3.44
CA SER A 158 6.42 -21.23 -2.84
C SER A 158 6.56 -22.46 -3.73
N GLY A 159 7.78 -22.71 -4.22
CA GLY A 159 8.06 -23.84 -5.11
C GLY A 159 7.60 -23.66 -6.57
N LEU A 160 7.02 -22.50 -6.93
CA LEU A 160 6.58 -22.24 -8.30
C LEU A 160 7.79 -21.87 -9.16
N SER A 161 8.05 -22.66 -10.21
CA SER A 161 9.06 -22.31 -11.21
C SER A 161 8.53 -21.28 -12.22
N PHE A 162 9.43 -20.54 -12.86
CA PHE A 162 8.99 -19.60 -13.92
C PHE A 162 8.31 -20.32 -15.11
N PRO A 163 8.77 -21.48 -15.62
CA PRO A 163 8.03 -22.21 -16.64
C PRO A 163 6.61 -22.59 -16.20
N ASP A 164 6.41 -23.04 -14.96
CA ASP A 164 5.09 -23.40 -14.44
C ASP A 164 4.21 -22.16 -14.28
N TYR A 165 4.80 -21.06 -13.80
CA TYR A 165 4.11 -19.76 -13.76
C TYR A 165 3.59 -19.37 -15.15
N VAL A 166 4.46 -19.43 -16.19
CA VAL A 166 4.06 -19.08 -17.56
C VAL A 166 2.99 -20.04 -18.10
N ALA A 167 3.13 -21.36 -17.85
CA ALA A 167 2.16 -22.37 -18.30
C ALA A 167 0.76 -22.11 -17.73
N ALA A 168 0.67 -21.60 -16.50
CA ALA A 168 -0.58 -21.26 -15.84
C ALA A 168 -1.21 -19.94 -16.30
N ARG A 169 -0.53 -19.14 -17.11
CA ARG A 169 -1.10 -17.85 -17.61
C ARG A 169 -2.03 -18.07 -18.80
N PRO A 170 -3.00 -17.14 -19.03
CA PRO A 170 -3.86 -17.15 -20.22
C PRO A 170 -3.04 -17.18 -21.51
N SER A 171 -3.54 -17.91 -22.53
CA SER A 171 -2.87 -18.05 -23.82
C SER A 171 -2.61 -16.71 -24.51
N GLU A 172 -3.51 -15.75 -24.37
CA GLU A 172 -3.35 -14.40 -24.89
C GLU A 172 -2.07 -13.73 -24.36
N LEU A 173 -1.81 -13.78 -23.06
CA LEU A 173 -0.62 -13.21 -22.45
C LEU A 173 0.63 -13.95 -22.90
N ARG A 174 0.62 -15.29 -22.89
CA ARG A 174 1.76 -16.12 -23.34
C ARG A 174 2.12 -15.85 -24.79
N ASN A 175 1.12 -15.85 -25.68
CA ASN A 175 1.31 -15.63 -27.12
C ASN A 175 1.85 -14.22 -27.41
N THR A 176 1.33 -13.20 -26.72
CA THR A 176 1.82 -11.82 -26.84
C THR A 176 3.28 -11.74 -26.42
N TRP A 177 3.62 -12.28 -25.25
CA TRP A 177 4.98 -12.31 -24.74
C TRP A 177 5.95 -13.00 -25.73
N GLN A 178 5.65 -14.23 -26.14
CA GLN A 178 6.53 -15.00 -27.05
C GLN A 178 6.73 -14.31 -28.41
N ARG A 179 5.65 -13.80 -29.00
CA ARG A 179 5.71 -13.11 -30.29
C ARG A 179 6.53 -11.83 -30.23
N LYS A 180 6.31 -11.00 -29.21
CA LYS A 180 6.97 -9.71 -29.07
C LYS A 180 8.44 -9.89 -28.67
N ARG A 181 8.74 -10.85 -27.79
CA ARG A 181 10.11 -11.20 -27.43
C ARG A 181 10.95 -11.58 -28.66
N ARG A 182 10.47 -12.54 -29.48
CA ARG A 182 11.16 -12.95 -30.72
C ARG A 182 11.40 -11.79 -31.70
N LYS A 183 10.46 -10.85 -31.80
CA LYS A 183 10.60 -9.68 -32.66
C LYS A 183 11.74 -8.75 -32.19
N LEU A 184 11.84 -8.52 -30.88
CA LEU A 184 12.85 -7.62 -30.30
C LEU A 184 14.25 -8.26 -30.29
N GLU A 185 14.34 -9.56 -29.98
CA GLU A 185 15.62 -10.31 -30.01
C GLU A 185 16.30 -10.26 -31.40
N ARG A 186 15.53 -10.33 -32.49
CA ARG A 186 16.07 -10.23 -33.86
C ARG A 186 16.64 -8.85 -34.19
N GLY A 187 16.15 -7.79 -33.52
CA GLY A 187 16.58 -6.42 -33.79
C GLY A 187 17.82 -5.99 -33.00
N ASN A 188 18.24 -6.72 -32.00
CA ASN A 188 19.33 -6.39 -31.04
C ASN A 188 19.32 -4.92 -30.56
N ARG A 189 18.14 -4.37 -30.35
CA ARG A 189 17.92 -2.95 -30.03
C ARG A 189 17.63 -2.73 -28.57
N LEU A 190 17.37 -3.81 -27.82
CA LEU A 190 16.91 -3.75 -26.42
C LEU A 190 18.07 -4.07 -25.49
N THR A 191 18.33 -3.18 -24.55
CA THR A 191 19.23 -3.41 -23.41
C THR A 191 18.42 -3.43 -22.13
N THR A 192 18.69 -4.42 -21.26
CA THR A 192 18.02 -4.55 -19.96
C THR A 192 18.99 -4.21 -18.84
N TYR A 193 18.54 -3.38 -17.92
CA TYR A 193 19.23 -3.09 -16.66
C TYR A 193 18.39 -3.59 -15.51
N PHE A 194 19.03 -4.33 -14.59
CA PHE A 194 18.44 -4.78 -13.33
C PHE A 194 19.25 -4.25 -12.16
N ILE A 195 18.55 -3.56 -11.25
CA ILE A 195 19.13 -2.93 -10.08
C ILE A 195 18.42 -3.51 -8.84
N ASP A 196 19.20 -4.04 -7.90
CA ASP A 196 18.72 -4.69 -6.67
C ASP A 196 19.43 -4.18 -5.40
N ASP A 197 20.32 -3.21 -5.55
CA ASP A 197 21.03 -2.56 -4.44
C ASP A 197 20.95 -1.02 -4.53
N ASP A 198 21.79 -0.31 -3.80
CA ASP A 198 21.85 1.15 -3.77
C ASP A 198 22.91 1.77 -4.68
N LYS A 199 23.57 0.96 -5.54
CA LYS A 199 24.52 1.44 -6.53
C LYS A 199 23.79 2.00 -7.76
N ASP A 200 24.36 3.05 -8.31
CA ASP A 200 23.86 3.70 -9.55
C ASP A 200 22.37 4.10 -9.52
N LEU A 201 21.79 4.23 -8.33
CA LEU A 201 20.36 4.56 -8.16
C LEU A 201 19.96 5.91 -8.74
N ASP A 202 20.87 6.89 -8.80
CA ASP A 202 20.52 8.21 -9.32
C ASP A 202 20.22 8.16 -10.81
N GLN A 203 21.02 7.41 -11.60
CA GLN A 203 20.73 7.20 -13.02
C GLN A 203 19.46 6.35 -13.20
N ALA A 204 19.30 5.30 -12.42
CA ALA A 204 18.13 4.44 -12.50
C ALA A 204 16.82 5.18 -12.14
N VAL A 205 16.86 6.09 -11.19
CA VAL A 205 15.73 6.97 -10.84
C VAL A 205 15.46 7.95 -12.01
N ALA A 206 16.48 8.57 -12.58
CA ALA A 206 16.32 9.47 -13.72
C ALA A 206 15.71 8.76 -14.94
N ASP A 207 16.14 7.54 -15.23
CA ASP A 207 15.57 6.70 -16.29
C ASP A 207 14.11 6.34 -16.00
N TYR A 208 13.80 5.95 -14.75
CA TYR A 208 12.43 5.69 -14.32
C TYR A 208 11.53 6.92 -14.50
N GLU A 209 11.95 8.11 -14.07
CA GLU A 209 11.20 9.36 -14.21
C GLU A 209 11.00 9.73 -15.68
N THR A 210 12.01 9.53 -16.52
CA THR A 210 11.94 9.71 -17.99
C THR A 210 10.84 8.84 -18.59
N VAL A 211 10.84 7.55 -18.27
CA VAL A 211 9.82 6.61 -18.75
C VAL A 211 8.44 6.96 -18.19
N TYR A 212 8.36 7.30 -16.90
CA TYR A 212 7.09 7.62 -16.26
C TYR A 212 6.43 8.86 -16.88
N SER A 213 7.19 9.91 -17.13
CA SER A 213 6.70 11.14 -17.75
C SER A 213 6.25 10.95 -19.21
N ALA A 214 6.87 10.01 -19.95
CA ALA A 214 6.49 9.65 -21.31
C ALA A 214 5.32 8.63 -21.37
N SER A 215 4.86 8.12 -20.23
CA SER A 215 3.79 7.11 -20.16
C SER A 215 2.39 7.71 -20.23
N TRP A 216 1.36 6.84 -20.22
CA TRP A 216 -0.06 7.24 -20.14
C TRP A 216 -0.53 7.68 -18.78
N LYS A 217 0.30 7.56 -17.74
CA LYS A 217 -0.07 7.80 -16.36
C LYS A 217 -0.13 9.28 -16.04
N PRO A 218 -1.05 9.70 -15.18
CA PRO A 218 -1.04 11.07 -14.69
C PRO A 218 0.20 11.32 -13.82
N PRO A 219 0.64 12.58 -13.69
CA PRO A 219 1.70 12.93 -12.75
C PRO A 219 1.38 12.44 -11.33
N GLU A 220 2.42 12.05 -10.60
CA GLU A 220 2.27 11.65 -9.21
C GLU A 220 1.84 12.85 -8.35
N LEU A 221 0.94 12.62 -7.40
CA LEU A 221 0.50 13.68 -6.47
C LEU A 221 1.66 14.21 -5.62
N PHE A 222 2.60 13.33 -5.29
CA PHE A 222 3.83 13.64 -4.57
C PHE A 222 5.02 13.25 -5.44
N ALA A 223 5.55 14.21 -6.22
CA ALA A 223 6.57 13.93 -7.23
C ALA A 223 7.82 13.22 -6.68
N ASP A 224 8.30 13.65 -5.51
CA ASP A 224 9.51 13.10 -4.90
C ASP A 224 9.29 11.75 -4.20
N PHE A 225 8.04 11.31 -4.02
CA PHE A 225 7.74 10.11 -3.22
C PHE A 225 8.28 8.83 -3.85
N VAL A 226 8.03 8.61 -5.13
CA VAL A 226 8.47 7.38 -5.81
C VAL A 226 9.99 7.33 -5.98
N PRO A 227 10.68 8.40 -6.38
CA PRO A 227 12.14 8.47 -6.34
C PRO A 227 12.75 8.14 -4.97
N ALA A 228 12.19 8.74 -3.92
CA ALA A 228 12.64 8.46 -2.55
C ALA A 228 12.34 7.03 -2.10
N LEU A 229 11.22 6.45 -2.54
CA LEU A 229 10.86 5.05 -2.28
C LEU A 229 11.83 4.07 -2.95
N ILE A 230 12.22 4.33 -4.20
CA ILE A 230 13.21 3.51 -4.91
C ILE A 230 14.55 3.54 -4.16
N ARG A 231 15.01 4.73 -3.73
CA ARG A 231 16.25 4.87 -2.93
C ARG A 231 16.15 4.17 -1.58
N LEU A 232 15.01 4.29 -0.88
CA LEU A 232 14.80 3.59 0.39
C LEU A 232 14.83 2.06 0.20
N ALA A 233 14.16 1.56 -0.82
CA ALA A 233 14.13 0.12 -1.13
C ALA A 233 15.52 -0.41 -1.50
N GLY A 234 16.32 0.34 -2.26
CA GLY A 234 17.72 0.02 -2.58
C GLY A 234 18.57 -0.07 -1.32
N LYS A 235 18.53 0.96 -0.47
CA LYS A 235 19.25 1.00 0.81
C LYS A 235 18.91 -0.18 1.73
N LEU A 236 17.66 -0.64 1.71
CA LEU A 236 17.20 -1.79 2.50
C LEU A 236 17.40 -3.14 1.76
N ARG A 237 18.03 -3.15 0.58
CA ARG A 237 18.17 -4.32 -0.29
C ARG A 237 16.84 -5.00 -0.64
N ALA A 238 15.78 -4.23 -0.61
CA ALA A 238 14.41 -4.66 -0.94
C ALA A 238 14.02 -4.33 -2.38
N LEU A 239 14.84 -3.58 -3.12
CA LEU A 239 14.57 -3.15 -4.48
C LEU A 239 14.75 -4.29 -5.50
N ARG A 240 13.85 -4.38 -6.46
CA ARG A 240 14.04 -5.05 -7.74
C ARG A 240 13.53 -4.11 -8.82
N LEU A 241 14.43 -3.42 -9.49
CA LEU A 241 14.11 -2.44 -10.53
C LEU A 241 14.63 -2.95 -11.89
N GLY A 242 13.73 -3.11 -12.83
CA GLY A 242 14.03 -3.42 -14.22
C GLY A 242 13.80 -2.20 -15.09
N ILE A 243 14.76 -1.91 -16.00
CA ILE A 243 14.67 -0.82 -16.97
C ILE A 243 15.05 -1.37 -18.35
N TYR A 244 14.21 -1.11 -19.34
CA TYR A 244 14.50 -1.34 -20.74
C TYR A 244 14.96 -0.05 -21.42
N HIS A 245 16.11 -0.12 -22.09
CA HIS A 245 16.51 0.87 -23.07
C HIS A 245 16.31 0.32 -24.48
N LEU A 246 15.62 1.06 -25.32
CA LEU A 246 15.46 0.78 -26.73
C LEU A 246 16.30 1.79 -27.51
N ASP A 247 17.31 1.29 -28.25
CA ASP A 247 18.31 2.13 -28.95
C ASP A 247 18.98 3.16 -28.01
N GLY A 248 19.28 2.76 -26.78
CA GLY A 248 19.90 3.61 -25.76
C GLY A 248 18.94 4.59 -25.04
N ILE A 249 17.63 4.57 -25.35
CA ILE A 249 16.64 5.46 -24.74
C ILE A 249 15.82 4.66 -23.71
N PRO A 250 15.64 5.16 -22.46
CA PRO A 250 14.75 4.53 -21.49
C PRO A 250 13.32 4.42 -22.04
N ALA A 251 12.79 3.19 -22.13
CA ALA A 251 11.55 2.89 -22.84
C ALA A 251 10.51 2.17 -21.99
N ALA A 252 10.92 1.40 -20.97
CA ALA A 252 10.04 0.83 -19.97
C ALA A 252 10.77 0.70 -18.64
N ALA A 253 10.05 0.88 -17.55
CA ALA A 253 10.58 0.72 -16.19
C ALA A 253 9.55 0.08 -15.27
N GLN A 254 10.02 -0.82 -14.43
CA GLN A 254 9.20 -1.47 -13.42
C GLN A 254 10.00 -1.72 -12.16
N PHE A 255 9.48 -1.34 -10.99
CA PHE A 255 10.11 -1.70 -9.73
C PHE A 255 9.19 -2.47 -8.79
N TRP A 256 9.80 -3.41 -8.09
CA TRP A 256 9.18 -4.25 -7.08
C TRP A 256 9.87 -4.03 -5.75
N ILE A 257 9.14 -4.26 -4.68
CA ILE A 257 9.68 -4.33 -3.32
C ILE A 257 9.62 -5.78 -2.86
N LEU A 258 10.77 -6.33 -2.55
CA LEU A 258 10.92 -7.68 -1.99
C LEU A 258 11.26 -7.56 -0.50
N TRP A 259 10.38 -8.03 0.35
CA TRP A 259 10.56 -7.97 1.79
C TRP A 259 10.08 -9.25 2.46
N LYS A 260 10.98 -9.93 3.21
CA LYS A 260 10.68 -11.18 3.92
C LYS A 260 9.91 -12.20 3.08
N GLY A 261 10.37 -12.42 1.85
CA GLY A 261 9.77 -13.40 0.94
C GLY A 261 8.44 -12.97 0.30
N ARG A 262 8.01 -11.74 0.47
CA ARG A 262 6.86 -11.14 -0.25
C ARG A 262 7.39 -10.14 -1.28
N ALA A 263 7.02 -10.35 -2.53
CA ALA A 263 7.34 -9.44 -3.62
C ALA A 263 6.11 -8.65 -4.03
N VAL A 264 6.26 -7.33 -4.10
CA VAL A 264 5.18 -6.42 -4.46
C VAL A 264 5.57 -5.63 -5.70
N ILE A 265 4.80 -5.75 -6.76
CA ILE A 265 4.93 -4.94 -7.97
C ILE A 265 4.36 -3.56 -7.68
N CYS A 266 5.22 -2.57 -7.48
CA CYS A 266 4.79 -1.24 -7.07
C CYS A 266 4.37 -0.37 -8.24
N LYS A 267 5.21 -0.28 -9.26
CA LYS A 267 4.97 0.57 -10.43
C LYS A 267 5.50 -0.09 -11.70
N LEU A 268 4.75 0.07 -12.76
CA LEU A 268 5.14 -0.23 -14.14
C LEU A 268 4.81 0.97 -15.01
N ALA A 269 5.72 1.39 -15.86
CA ALA A 269 5.50 2.38 -16.90
C ALA A 269 6.22 1.98 -18.18
N HIS A 270 5.73 2.44 -19.33
CA HIS A 270 6.44 2.41 -20.59
C HIS A 270 6.11 3.66 -21.40
N ASP A 271 7.02 4.05 -22.26
CA ASP A 271 6.86 5.18 -23.15
C ASP A 271 5.81 4.86 -24.23
N LYS A 272 4.79 5.70 -24.35
CA LYS A 272 3.69 5.56 -25.31
C LYS A 272 4.14 5.43 -26.77
N ARG A 273 5.29 6.03 -27.11
CA ARG A 273 5.85 5.92 -28.47
C ARG A 273 6.09 4.48 -28.90
N PHE A 274 6.23 3.56 -27.94
CA PHE A 274 6.55 2.15 -28.14
C PHE A 274 5.41 1.19 -27.76
N ASP A 275 4.16 1.67 -27.69
CA ASP A 275 2.99 0.85 -27.33
C ASP A 275 2.89 -0.45 -28.15
N GLU A 276 3.17 -0.37 -29.46
CA GLU A 276 3.13 -1.52 -30.36
C GLU A 276 4.13 -2.63 -29.99
N LEU A 277 5.19 -2.32 -29.26
CA LEU A 277 6.20 -3.29 -28.85
C LEU A 277 5.81 -4.07 -27.59
N SER A 278 4.82 -3.60 -26.84
CA SER A 278 4.35 -4.22 -25.58
C SER A 278 5.49 -4.35 -24.54
N LEU A 279 6.35 -3.33 -24.43
CA LEU A 279 7.54 -3.36 -23.58
C LEU A 279 7.19 -3.59 -22.10
N GLY A 280 6.08 -3.05 -21.64
CA GLY A 280 5.60 -3.30 -20.27
C GLY A 280 5.32 -4.79 -19.99
N THR A 281 4.71 -5.50 -20.95
CA THR A 281 4.46 -6.95 -20.84
C THR A 281 5.78 -7.74 -20.83
N LEU A 282 6.72 -7.39 -21.69
CA LEU A 282 8.01 -8.07 -21.79
C LEU A 282 8.82 -7.88 -20.51
N LEU A 283 8.93 -6.64 -20.04
CA LEU A 283 9.66 -6.34 -18.82
C LEU A 283 9.03 -7.04 -17.60
N THR A 284 7.68 -7.06 -17.52
CA THR A 284 7.00 -7.77 -16.44
C THR A 284 7.32 -9.26 -16.44
N MET A 285 7.30 -9.94 -17.59
CA MET A 285 7.68 -11.36 -17.69
C MET A 285 9.13 -11.60 -17.29
N GLU A 286 10.04 -10.74 -17.71
CA GLU A 286 11.45 -10.87 -17.35
C GLU A 286 11.70 -10.63 -15.87
N MET A 287 10.98 -9.69 -15.26
CA MET A 287 10.99 -9.48 -13.80
C MET A 287 10.45 -10.70 -13.06
N PHE A 288 9.37 -11.33 -13.54
CA PHE A 288 8.86 -12.58 -12.95
C PHE A 288 9.90 -13.70 -13.06
N GLU A 289 10.54 -13.87 -14.22
CA GLU A 289 11.60 -14.88 -14.42
C GLU A 289 12.73 -14.68 -13.40
N ARG A 290 13.23 -13.45 -13.30
CA ARG A 290 14.33 -13.11 -12.39
C ARG A 290 13.96 -13.34 -10.93
N VAL A 291 12.79 -12.84 -10.49
CA VAL A 291 12.36 -12.91 -9.10
C VAL A 291 12.00 -14.35 -8.69
N LEU A 292 11.31 -15.11 -9.54
CA LEU A 292 10.98 -16.51 -9.24
C LEU A 292 12.22 -17.41 -9.23
N THR A 293 13.21 -17.14 -10.08
CA THR A 293 14.43 -17.97 -10.17
C THR A 293 15.45 -17.62 -9.10
N GLY A 294 15.69 -16.32 -8.90
CA GLY A 294 16.72 -15.81 -8.00
C GLY A 294 16.24 -15.66 -6.55
N ASP A 295 15.16 -14.90 -6.35
CA ASP A 295 14.67 -14.51 -5.03
C ASP A 295 13.72 -15.52 -4.38
N ARG A 296 12.96 -16.26 -5.17
CA ARG A 296 12.03 -17.32 -4.75
C ARG A 296 11.07 -16.88 -3.64
N PRO A 297 10.33 -15.78 -3.82
CA PRO A 297 9.40 -15.33 -2.80
C PRO A 297 8.29 -16.37 -2.58
N HIS A 298 7.70 -16.36 -1.40
CA HIS A 298 6.53 -17.21 -1.13
C HIS A 298 5.23 -16.57 -1.63
N GLU A 299 5.23 -15.27 -1.94
CA GLU A 299 4.09 -14.55 -2.46
C GLU A 299 4.53 -13.42 -3.40
N ILE A 300 3.82 -13.26 -4.52
CA ILE A 300 3.93 -12.09 -5.40
C ILE A 300 2.57 -11.40 -5.49
N SER A 301 2.53 -10.07 -5.44
CA SER A 301 1.31 -9.26 -5.56
C SER A 301 1.49 -8.06 -6.49
N LEU A 302 0.39 -7.64 -7.15
CA LEU A 302 0.34 -6.52 -8.10
C LEU A 302 -0.05 -5.19 -7.42
N GLY A 303 0.43 -4.99 -6.19
CA GLY A 303 0.19 -3.75 -5.50
C GLY A 303 -1.30 -3.42 -5.31
N ARG A 304 -1.57 -2.13 -5.09
CA ARG A 304 -2.93 -1.62 -4.88
C ARG A 304 -3.67 -1.48 -6.23
N GLY A 305 -4.97 -1.74 -6.19
CA GLY A 305 -5.87 -1.50 -7.33
C GLY A 305 -6.43 -2.79 -7.91
N ASP A 306 -7.63 -2.67 -8.46
CA ASP A 306 -8.46 -3.79 -8.90
C ASP A 306 -8.64 -3.79 -10.43
N ASP A 307 -7.64 -3.29 -11.14
CA ASP A 307 -7.66 -3.20 -12.59
C ASP A 307 -7.86 -4.58 -13.24
N PRO A 308 -8.80 -4.74 -14.17
CA PRO A 308 -9.16 -6.04 -14.76
C PRO A 308 -7.99 -6.81 -15.39
N TYR A 309 -6.97 -6.10 -15.91
CA TYR A 309 -5.81 -6.74 -16.54
C TYR A 309 -4.94 -7.52 -15.52
N LYS A 310 -4.99 -7.15 -14.23
CA LYS A 310 -4.16 -7.77 -13.19
C LYS A 310 -4.47 -9.26 -13.00
N LYS A 311 -5.72 -9.68 -13.23
CA LYS A 311 -6.11 -11.09 -13.21
C LYS A 311 -5.41 -11.96 -14.25
N LEU A 312 -4.89 -11.36 -15.32
CA LEU A 312 -4.11 -12.10 -16.34
C LEU A 312 -2.75 -12.53 -15.81
N TRP A 313 -2.23 -11.80 -14.83
CA TRP A 313 -0.92 -12.01 -14.23
C TRP A 313 -0.98 -12.87 -12.96
N LEU A 314 -1.94 -12.61 -12.09
CA LEU A 314 -2.07 -13.27 -10.78
C LEU A 314 -3.53 -13.69 -10.57
N PRO A 315 -3.79 -14.98 -10.15
CA PRO A 315 -5.14 -15.54 -10.17
C PRO A 315 -5.96 -15.25 -8.91
N LYS A 316 -5.32 -14.95 -7.78
CA LYS A 316 -5.99 -14.76 -6.49
C LYS A 316 -6.20 -13.27 -6.22
N ARG A 317 -7.30 -12.94 -5.54
CA ARG A 317 -7.64 -11.57 -5.16
C ARG A 317 -7.92 -11.49 -3.67
N ARG A 318 -7.36 -10.49 -2.99
CA ARG A 318 -7.71 -10.14 -1.60
C ARG A 318 -8.19 -8.71 -1.53
N GLU A 319 -8.99 -8.42 -0.51
CA GLU A 319 -9.54 -7.10 -0.26
C GLU A 319 -8.84 -6.45 0.92
N ARG A 320 -8.74 -5.12 0.84
CA ARG A 320 -8.44 -4.25 1.95
C ARG A 320 -9.69 -3.45 2.29
N TRP A 321 -9.93 -3.28 3.57
CA TRP A 321 -11.10 -2.59 4.06
C TRP A 321 -10.71 -1.36 4.85
N GLY A 322 -11.59 -0.40 4.89
CA GLY A 322 -11.50 0.76 5.74
C GLY A 322 -12.55 0.72 6.84
N ILE A 323 -12.34 1.58 7.83
CA ILE A 323 -13.28 1.84 8.91
C ILE A 323 -13.49 3.35 8.96
N THR A 324 -14.74 3.79 8.85
CA THR A 324 -15.14 5.16 9.14
C THR A 324 -15.88 5.16 10.48
N ALA A 325 -15.36 5.91 11.45
CA ALA A 325 -15.94 6.04 12.78
C ALA A 325 -16.27 7.51 13.03
N ALA A 326 -17.53 7.89 12.85
CA ALA A 326 -18.01 9.25 13.03
C ALA A 326 -18.32 9.51 14.52
N ASN A 327 -17.92 10.69 15.01
CA ASN A 327 -18.11 11.09 16.40
C ASN A 327 -19.45 11.81 16.60
N PRO A 328 -20.45 11.17 17.20
CA PRO A 328 -21.77 11.79 17.41
C PRO A 328 -21.78 12.93 18.44
N ARG A 329 -20.67 13.15 19.16
CA ARG A 329 -20.51 14.26 20.10
C ARG A 329 -20.20 15.58 19.41
N THR A 330 -19.89 15.57 18.12
CA THR A 330 -19.75 16.75 17.29
C THR A 330 -20.89 16.81 16.28
N TRP A 331 -21.33 18.02 15.91
CA TRP A 331 -22.42 18.19 14.94
C TRP A 331 -22.06 17.60 13.57
N ARG A 332 -20.82 17.84 13.11
CA ARG A 332 -20.34 17.33 11.82
C ARG A 332 -20.24 15.82 11.81
N GLY A 333 -19.70 15.23 12.88
CA GLY A 333 -19.61 13.78 13.03
C GLY A 333 -20.98 13.12 13.12
N LEU A 334 -21.92 13.68 13.88
CA LEU A 334 -23.29 13.17 13.93
C LEU A 334 -23.95 13.18 12.56
N ARG A 335 -23.88 14.32 11.83
CA ARG A 335 -24.41 14.43 10.48
C ARG A 335 -23.81 13.42 9.53
N LEU A 336 -22.46 13.25 9.57
CA LEU A 336 -21.75 12.27 8.76
C LEU A 336 -22.24 10.84 9.07
N GLY A 337 -22.32 10.47 10.33
CA GLY A 337 -22.75 9.15 10.77
C GLY A 337 -24.17 8.83 10.33
N LEU A 338 -25.12 9.75 10.52
CA LEU A 338 -26.50 9.58 10.09
C LEU A 338 -26.65 9.44 8.57
N LYS A 339 -25.92 10.28 7.79
CA LYS A 339 -25.90 10.18 6.32
C LYS A 339 -25.40 8.81 5.85
N ARG A 340 -24.36 8.28 6.48
CA ARG A 340 -23.78 6.97 6.12
C ARG A 340 -24.71 5.83 6.52
N GLN A 341 -25.32 5.87 7.68
CA GLN A 341 -26.30 4.87 8.10
C GLN A 341 -27.52 4.83 7.17
N ALA A 342 -28.04 6.00 6.81
CA ALA A 342 -29.15 6.08 5.83
C ALA A 342 -28.77 5.47 4.46
N ALA A 343 -27.54 5.74 3.98
CA ALA A 343 -27.04 5.17 2.73
C ALA A 343 -26.93 3.63 2.81
N MET A 344 -26.44 3.08 3.93
CA MET A 344 -26.36 1.63 4.12
C MET A 344 -27.74 0.97 4.12
N ILE A 345 -28.72 1.55 4.84
CA ILE A 345 -30.10 1.05 4.87
C ILE A 345 -30.69 1.05 3.48
N TYR A 346 -30.54 2.16 2.75
CA TYR A 346 -31.02 2.27 1.37
C TYR A 346 -30.42 1.22 0.44
N GLN A 347 -29.09 1.00 0.51
CA GLN A 347 -28.39 -0.01 -0.30
C GLN A 347 -28.87 -1.43 0.04
N ARG A 348 -29.08 -1.72 1.33
CA ARG A 348 -29.59 -3.02 1.78
C ARG A 348 -30.98 -3.28 1.23
N LEU A 349 -31.90 -2.34 1.38
CA LEU A 349 -33.27 -2.45 0.87
C LEU A 349 -33.32 -2.59 -0.66
N ARG A 350 -32.42 -1.88 -1.36
CA ARG A 350 -32.29 -2.00 -2.82
C ARG A 350 -31.83 -3.40 -3.25
N ARG A 351 -30.85 -3.99 -2.54
CA ARG A 351 -30.36 -5.36 -2.82
C ARG A 351 -31.45 -6.40 -2.56
N GLU A 352 -32.18 -6.28 -1.45
CA GLU A 352 -33.29 -7.16 -1.11
C GLU A 352 -34.40 -7.10 -2.17
N ARG A 353 -34.75 -5.90 -2.68
CA ARG A 353 -35.71 -5.74 -3.78
C ARG A 353 -35.23 -6.37 -5.09
N LEU A 354 -33.97 -6.23 -5.45
CA LEU A 354 -33.40 -6.84 -6.66
C LEU A 354 -33.36 -8.37 -6.57
N ALA A 355 -33.08 -8.92 -5.39
CA ALA A 355 -33.07 -10.37 -5.13
C ALA A 355 -34.51 -10.95 -5.10
N ALA A 356 -35.52 -10.15 -4.83
CA ALA A 356 -36.94 -10.60 -4.83
C ALA A 356 -37.61 -10.55 -6.23
N VAL A 357 -36.97 -9.96 -7.24
CA VAL A 357 -37.46 -9.81 -8.62
C VAL A 357 -36.75 -10.75 -9.61
N GLY A 358 -35.63 -11.40 -9.21
CA GLY A 358 -34.92 -12.40 -10.01
C GLY A 358 -35.09 -13.81 -9.47
#